data_90d67dabbf22e8b66f27075acea304cf
#
_entry.id   90d67dabbf22e8b66f27075acea304cf
#
_cell.length_a   1.000
_cell.length_b   1.000
_cell.length_c   1.000
_cell.angle_alpha   90.00
_cell.angle_beta   90.00
_cell.angle_gamma   90.00
#
_symmetry.space_group_name_H-M   'P 1'
#
loop_
_entity.id
_entity.type
_entity.pdbx_description
1 polymer ?
#
loop_
_entity_poly.entity_id
_entity_poly.type
_entity_poly.pdbx_seq_one_letter_code
_entity_poly.pdbx_strand_id
1 'polypeptide(L)'
;MLFRSFSIAKSYLSICAGLALDDGLIPSFDRPVAELVDDGGFDDAQNKPITWAQLLQQTSEWQGTLWSKPDWIDHNRDLDAQAGEGTLKGKTRDMQTPGTFWEYNDVRVNRLALALLRVWKRPLPEVVKERIMDPIGASADWEWHGYENSWVDIDGKKIQSVSGGSHWGGGMFISSRDQARTGLLMSRGGTWNGKQLISGNYIGQATTPCPINADYGYLWWLNGEGGSAPSAPRTSYFAKGKGSNVIWVDPELDMVAVVRWIERDAFDGFCAAVMKAIRGA
;
A
#
# COMPACT_ATOMS: atom_id res chain seq x y z
N MET A 1 -14.36 17.34 -2.91
CA MET A 1 -14.91 16.17 -3.66
C MET A 1 -14.04 14.97 -3.36
N LEU A 2 -14.67 13.85 -2.97
CA LEU A 2 -13.98 12.58 -2.71
C LEU A 2 -13.96 11.72 -3.97
N PHE A 3 -12.87 10.98 -4.13
CA PHE A 3 -12.71 10.01 -5.21
C PHE A 3 -12.20 8.69 -4.65
N ARG A 4 -12.64 7.60 -5.25
CA ARG A 4 -12.07 6.30 -4.95
C ARG A 4 -10.59 6.27 -5.33
N SER A 5 -9.73 5.93 -4.37
CA SER A 5 -8.27 5.96 -4.56
C SER A 5 -7.71 4.68 -5.18
N PHE A 6 -8.53 3.62 -5.24
CA PHE A 6 -8.09 2.28 -5.65
C PHE A 6 -6.86 1.82 -4.85
N SER A 7 -5.84 1.29 -5.52
CA SER A 7 -4.68 0.71 -4.86
C SER A 7 -3.75 1.71 -4.16
N ILE A 8 -3.98 3.02 -4.26
CA ILE A 8 -3.34 4.00 -3.37
C ILE A 8 -3.61 3.65 -1.89
N ALA A 9 -4.75 3.02 -1.57
CA ALA A 9 -5.06 2.54 -0.23
C ALA A 9 -4.00 1.58 0.35
N LYS A 10 -3.24 0.86 -0.50
CA LYS A 10 -2.13 0.02 -0.07
C LYS A 10 -1.02 0.83 0.61
N SER A 11 -0.70 2.00 0.08
CA SER A 11 0.31 2.86 0.71
C SER A 11 -0.15 3.41 2.07
N TYR A 12 -1.45 3.55 2.29
CA TYR A 12 -1.98 3.84 3.64
C TYR A 12 -1.91 2.63 4.58
N LEU A 13 -2.04 1.39 4.07
CA LEU A 13 -1.72 0.19 4.88
C LEU A 13 -0.24 0.15 5.26
N SER A 14 0.64 0.52 4.34
CA SER A 14 2.06 0.69 4.62
C SER A 14 2.28 1.67 5.79
N ILE A 15 1.63 2.84 5.77
CA ILE A 15 1.69 3.81 6.86
C ILE A 15 1.18 3.20 8.17
N CYS A 16 0.07 2.44 8.16
CA CYS A 16 -0.40 1.74 9.36
C CYS A 16 0.63 0.76 9.93
N ALA A 17 1.37 0.06 9.06
CA ALA A 17 2.44 -0.84 9.47
C ALA A 17 3.62 -0.06 10.08
N GLY A 18 4.01 1.06 9.47
CA GLY A 18 5.08 1.92 9.98
C GLY A 18 4.75 2.49 11.36
N LEU A 19 3.52 2.95 11.55
CA LEU A 19 3.06 3.40 12.87
C LEU A 19 3.06 2.26 13.90
N ALA A 20 2.72 1.04 13.50
CA ALA A 20 2.78 -0.12 14.39
C ALA A 20 4.22 -0.50 14.77
N LEU A 21 5.19 -0.32 13.86
CA LEU A 21 6.60 -0.47 14.12
C LEU A 21 7.09 0.62 15.10
N ASP A 22 6.75 1.88 14.84
CA ASP A 22 7.14 3.02 15.69
C ASP A 22 6.59 2.91 17.12
N ASP A 23 5.37 2.36 17.28
CA ASP A 23 4.74 2.14 18.58
C ASP A 23 5.22 0.83 19.26
N GLY A 24 6.09 0.04 18.62
CA GLY A 24 6.57 -1.24 19.13
C GLY A 24 5.53 -2.36 19.13
N LEU A 25 4.38 -2.16 18.48
CA LEU A 25 3.35 -3.20 18.31
C LEU A 25 3.84 -4.32 17.37
N ILE A 26 4.69 -3.97 16.41
CA ILE A 26 5.44 -4.89 15.56
C ILE A 26 6.92 -4.66 15.87
N PRO A 27 7.63 -5.61 16.49
CA PRO A 27 9.03 -5.40 16.89
C PRO A 27 10.00 -5.24 15.71
N SER A 28 9.75 -5.97 14.62
CA SER A 28 10.52 -5.93 13.36
C SER A 28 9.68 -6.53 12.24
N PHE A 29 9.84 -6.00 11.03
CA PHE A 29 9.18 -6.56 9.87
C PHE A 29 9.79 -7.88 9.38
N ASP A 30 10.96 -8.25 9.85
CA ASP A 30 11.58 -9.56 9.55
C ASP A 30 10.99 -10.70 10.40
N ARG A 31 10.17 -10.38 11.41
CA ARG A 31 9.52 -11.37 12.25
C ARG A 31 8.32 -12.01 11.55
N PRO A 32 8.07 -13.30 11.77
CA PRO A 32 6.86 -13.96 11.30
C PRO A 32 5.58 -13.29 11.82
N VAL A 33 4.59 -13.13 10.94
CA VAL A 33 3.29 -12.58 11.31
C VAL A 33 2.59 -13.45 12.35
N ALA A 34 2.78 -14.78 12.25
CA ALA A 34 2.23 -15.79 13.18
C ALA A 34 2.61 -15.56 14.66
N GLU A 35 3.68 -14.81 14.94
CA GLU A 35 4.07 -14.52 16.32
C GLU A 35 3.12 -13.54 17.03
N LEU A 36 2.42 -12.71 16.27
CA LEU A 36 1.52 -11.66 16.78
C LEU A 36 0.06 -11.87 16.39
N VAL A 37 -0.21 -12.68 15.39
CA VAL A 37 -1.54 -12.87 14.81
C VAL A 37 -1.91 -14.34 14.88
N ASP A 38 -2.79 -14.66 15.82
CA ASP A 38 -3.36 -16.00 16.06
C ASP A 38 -4.84 -15.99 15.63
N ASP A 39 -5.07 -16.14 14.33
CA ASP A 39 -6.42 -16.13 13.74
C ASP A 39 -6.63 -17.23 12.68
N GLY A 40 -5.76 -18.25 12.69
CA GLY A 40 -5.79 -19.39 11.77
C GLY A 40 -5.20 -19.11 10.40
N GLY A 41 -4.90 -17.85 10.07
CA GLY A 41 -4.44 -17.48 8.73
C GLY A 41 -2.94 -17.72 8.47
N PHE A 42 -2.19 -18.07 9.50
CA PHE A 42 -0.74 -18.33 9.45
C PHE A 42 -0.33 -19.64 10.15
N ASP A 43 -1.25 -20.61 10.25
CA ASP A 43 -1.00 -21.84 11.02
C ASP A 43 -0.36 -22.95 10.20
N ASP A 44 -0.62 -22.98 8.89
CA ASP A 44 -0.08 -24.01 8.00
C ASP A 44 1.40 -23.80 7.66
N ALA A 45 2.04 -24.84 7.11
CA ALA A 45 3.48 -24.84 6.82
C ALA A 45 3.88 -23.77 5.76
N GLN A 46 3.00 -23.44 4.83
CA GLN A 46 3.25 -22.41 3.82
C GLN A 46 3.20 -21.01 4.42
N ASN A 47 2.20 -20.74 5.27
CA ASN A 47 1.90 -19.40 5.77
C ASN A 47 2.68 -19.04 7.04
N LYS A 48 3.02 -20.03 7.87
CA LYS A 48 3.66 -19.81 9.17
C LYS A 48 4.97 -19.03 9.14
N PRO A 49 5.86 -19.22 8.16
CA PRO A 49 7.11 -18.45 8.08
C PRO A 49 6.98 -17.05 7.50
N ILE A 50 5.80 -16.67 6.99
CA ILE A 50 5.59 -15.39 6.33
C ILE A 50 5.87 -14.23 7.28
N THR A 51 6.76 -13.32 6.86
CA THR A 51 7.11 -12.12 7.62
C THR A 51 6.25 -10.91 7.23
N TRP A 52 6.24 -9.89 8.07
CA TRP A 52 5.60 -8.62 7.78
C TRP A 52 6.18 -7.95 6.53
N ALA A 53 7.53 -7.99 6.37
CA ALA A 53 8.20 -7.47 5.19
C ALA A 53 7.69 -8.14 3.91
N GLN A 54 7.53 -9.46 3.92
CA GLN A 54 7.05 -10.21 2.76
C GLN A 54 5.60 -9.86 2.38
N LEU A 55 4.73 -9.59 3.35
CA LEU A 55 3.38 -9.08 3.08
C LEU A 55 3.44 -7.66 2.48
N LEU A 56 4.26 -6.78 3.04
CA LEU A 56 4.43 -5.40 2.58
C LEU A 56 5.06 -5.31 1.18
N GLN A 57 5.96 -6.23 0.86
CA GLN A 57 6.64 -6.31 -0.45
C GLN A 57 5.85 -7.11 -1.50
N GLN A 58 4.71 -7.72 -1.12
CA GLN A 58 3.95 -8.64 -1.97
C GLN A 58 4.74 -9.87 -2.45
N THR A 59 5.60 -10.38 -1.57
CA THR A 59 6.39 -11.60 -1.78
C THR A 59 5.97 -12.73 -0.83
N SER A 60 4.86 -12.56 -0.12
CA SER A 60 4.45 -13.47 0.96
C SER A 60 4.07 -14.87 0.48
N GLU A 61 3.58 -15.01 -0.75
CA GLU A 61 3.00 -16.27 -1.21
C GLU A 61 1.99 -16.86 -0.21
N TRP A 62 1.27 -15.99 0.51
CA TRP A 62 0.21 -16.42 1.41
C TRP A 62 -0.86 -17.16 0.63
N GLN A 63 -1.23 -18.34 1.11
CA GLN A 63 -2.23 -19.21 0.53
C GLN A 63 -3.49 -19.25 1.40
N GLY A 64 -4.64 -19.07 0.78
CA GLY A 64 -5.90 -19.20 1.51
C GLY A 64 -7.07 -18.48 0.87
N THR A 65 -8.17 -18.45 1.62
CA THR A 65 -9.38 -17.72 1.24
C THR A 65 -9.69 -16.67 2.29
N LEU A 66 -9.81 -15.43 1.87
CA LEU A 66 -10.16 -14.31 2.73
C LEU A 66 -11.37 -13.57 2.16
N TRP A 67 -12.40 -13.31 2.99
CA TRP A 67 -13.64 -12.63 2.57
C TRP A 67 -14.29 -13.28 1.34
N SER A 68 -14.34 -14.61 1.32
CA SER A 68 -14.83 -15.44 0.20
C SER A 68 -14.03 -15.27 -1.12
N LYS A 69 -12.81 -14.76 -1.05
CA LYS A 69 -11.91 -14.63 -2.18
C LYS A 69 -10.65 -15.46 -1.94
N PRO A 70 -10.41 -16.49 -2.78
CA PRO A 70 -9.16 -17.24 -2.73
C PRO A 70 -8.00 -16.40 -3.28
N ASP A 71 -6.79 -16.61 -2.75
CA ASP A 71 -5.60 -15.88 -3.18
C ASP A 71 -5.27 -16.10 -4.67
N TRP A 72 -5.55 -17.30 -5.20
CA TRP A 72 -5.29 -17.63 -6.60
C TRP A 72 -6.09 -16.79 -7.61
N ILE A 73 -7.13 -16.06 -7.18
CA ILE A 73 -7.90 -15.16 -8.07
C ILE A 73 -7.03 -14.05 -8.67
N ASP A 74 -5.92 -13.74 -8.04
CA ASP A 74 -4.94 -12.75 -8.50
C ASP A 74 -3.60 -13.40 -8.94
N HIS A 75 -3.50 -14.72 -9.01
CA HIS A 75 -2.32 -15.38 -9.57
C HIS A 75 -2.09 -14.98 -11.03
N ASN A 76 -0.84 -14.90 -11.42
CA ASN A 76 -0.41 -14.51 -12.77
C ASN A 76 -1.00 -13.18 -13.23
N ARG A 77 -1.18 -12.25 -12.30
CA ARG A 77 -1.73 -10.93 -12.62
C ARG A 77 -0.70 -10.10 -13.37
N ASP A 78 -0.98 -9.86 -14.63
CA ASP A 78 -0.26 -8.89 -15.43
C ASP A 78 -0.86 -7.49 -15.17
N LEU A 79 -0.03 -6.58 -14.67
CA LEU A 79 -0.43 -5.19 -14.39
C LEU A 79 -0.42 -4.33 -15.65
N ASP A 80 0.21 -4.81 -16.71
CA ASP A 80 0.36 -4.13 -17.99
C ASP A 80 -0.68 -4.56 -19.01
N ALA A 81 -1.32 -5.73 -18.81
CA ALA A 81 -2.35 -6.21 -19.69
C ALA A 81 -3.58 -5.29 -19.73
N GLN A 82 -4.08 -5.07 -20.93
CA GLN A 82 -5.36 -4.40 -21.12
C GLN A 82 -6.51 -5.33 -20.72
N ALA A 83 -7.60 -4.75 -20.23
CA ALA A 83 -8.77 -5.54 -19.83
C ALA A 83 -9.36 -6.28 -21.05
N GLY A 84 -9.44 -7.60 -20.97
CA GLY A 84 -10.06 -8.45 -22.01
C GLY A 84 -9.10 -9.21 -22.90
N GLU A 85 -7.81 -8.96 -22.86
CA GLU A 85 -6.82 -9.78 -23.57
C GLU A 85 -6.40 -10.96 -22.72
N GLY A 86 -6.25 -12.15 -23.35
CA GLY A 86 -5.94 -13.48 -22.82
C GLY A 86 -4.99 -13.60 -21.63
N THR A 87 -5.36 -12.95 -20.54
CA THR A 87 -4.56 -12.90 -19.33
C THR A 87 -4.57 -14.25 -18.64
N LEU A 88 -3.43 -14.65 -18.09
CA LEU A 88 -3.32 -15.82 -17.22
C LEU A 88 -3.88 -15.56 -15.82
N LYS A 89 -4.36 -14.35 -15.55
CA LYS A 89 -4.89 -13.97 -14.24
C LYS A 89 -5.98 -14.94 -13.77
N GLY A 90 -5.83 -15.40 -12.54
CA GLY A 90 -6.77 -16.35 -11.92
C GLY A 90 -6.54 -17.80 -12.32
N LYS A 91 -5.53 -18.11 -13.13
CA LYS A 91 -5.10 -19.49 -13.32
C LYS A 91 -4.24 -19.92 -12.15
N THR A 92 -4.53 -21.11 -11.61
CA THR A 92 -3.73 -21.68 -10.53
C THR A 92 -2.30 -21.95 -10.99
N ARG A 93 -1.36 -21.81 -10.08
CA ARG A 93 0.05 -22.17 -10.23
C ARG A 93 0.55 -22.79 -8.93
N ASP A 94 1.71 -23.42 -8.97
CA ASP A 94 2.36 -23.91 -7.76
C ASP A 94 2.78 -22.72 -6.89
N MET A 95 2.60 -22.90 -5.58
CA MET A 95 3.05 -21.92 -4.59
C MET A 95 4.56 -21.91 -4.50
N GLN A 96 5.15 -20.74 -4.37
CA GLN A 96 6.56 -20.56 -4.15
C GLN A 96 6.87 -20.38 -2.65
N THR A 97 8.12 -20.55 -2.29
CA THR A 97 8.56 -20.24 -0.92
C THR A 97 8.34 -18.75 -0.62
N PRO A 98 7.79 -18.37 0.54
CA PRO A 98 7.67 -16.99 0.93
C PRO A 98 8.99 -16.22 0.80
N GLY A 99 8.93 -15.05 0.15
CA GLY A 99 10.10 -14.21 -0.12
C GLY A 99 10.82 -14.47 -1.44
N THR A 100 10.46 -15.52 -2.21
CA THR A 100 11.14 -15.86 -3.46
C THR A 100 10.39 -15.52 -4.74
N PHE A 101 9.13 -15.08 -4.63
CA PHE A 101 8.30 -14.75 -5.76
C PHE A 101 7.49 -13.47 -5.48
N TRP A 102 7.55 -12.53 -6.40
CA TRP A 102 6.78 -11.29 -6.33
C TRP A 102 5.51 -11.40 -7.15
N GLU A 103 4.36 -11.12 -6.53
CA GLU A 103 3.08 -11.12 -7.22
C GLU A 103 2.15 -10.06 -6.63
N TYR A 104 1.66 -9.16 -7.46
CA TYR A 104 0.71 -8.14 -7.04
C TYR A 104 -0.67 -8.77 -6.79
N ASN A 105 -1.01 -9.03 -5.54
CA ASN A 105 -2.16 -9.81 -5.13
C ASN A 105 -2.99 -9.06 -4.07
N ASP A 106 -4.22 -8.67 -4.45
CA ASP A 106 -5.09 -7.89 -3.57
C ASP A 106 -5.61 -8.72 -2.38
N VAL A 107 -5.77 -10.05 -2.51
CA VAL A 107 -6.20 -10.90 -1.39
C VAL A 107 -5.12 -10.95 -0.32
N ARG A 108 -3.84 -11.07 -0.71
CA ARG A 108 -2.69 -11.05 0.20
C ARG A 108 -2.52 -9.70 0.88
N VAL A 109 -2.80 -8.60 0.18
CA VAL A 109 -2.82 -7.26 0.79
C VAL A 109 -3.97 -7.12 1.78
N ASN A 110 -5.14 -7.68 1.49
CA ASN A 110 -6.24 -7.71 2.45
C ASN A 110 -5.91 -8.58 3.66
N ARG A 111 -5.10 -9.64 3.50
CA ARG A 111 -4.57 -10.43 4.62
C ARG A 111 -3.66 -9.58 5.52
N LEU A 112 -2.80 -8.75 4.93
CA LEU A 112 -2.02 -7.76 5.67
C LEU A 112 -2.94 -6.78 6.43
N ALA A 113 -3.99 -6.27 5.78
CA ALA A 113 -4.94 -5.35 6.43
C ALA A 113 -5.58 -5.98 7.67
N LEU A 114 -5.99 -7.25 7.58
CA LEU A 114 -6.53 -7.99 8.72
C LEU A 114 -5.47 -8.22 9.81
N ALA A 115 -4.25 -8.59 9.43
CA ALA A 115 -3.16 -8.78 10.37
C ALA A 115 -2.84 -7.49 11.14
N LEU A 116 -2.76 -6.35 10.45
CA LEU A 116 -2.59 -5.03 11.07
C LEU A 116 -3.76 -4.70 12.00
N LEU A 117 -5.01 -4.98 11.59
CA LEU A 117 -6.17 -4.77 12.45
C LEU A 117 -6.08 -5.60 13.75
N ARG A 118 -5.61 -6.85 13.67
CA ARG A 118 -5.39 -7.72 14.86
C ARG A 118 -4.35 -7.13 15.82
N VAL A 119 -3.27 -6.57 15.26
CA VAL A 119 -2.21 -5.95 16.07
C VAL A 119 -2.67 -4.63 16.70
N TRP A 120 -3.35 -3.78 15.94
CA TRP A 120 -3.86 -2.51 16.43
C TRP A 120 -5.06 -2.64 17.37
N LYS A 121 -5.84 -3.71 17.26
CA LYS A 121 -7.08 -3.97 18.01
C LYS A 121 -8.10 -2.83 17.93
N ARG A 122 -8.00 -2.01 16.92
CA ARG A 122 -8.89 -0.87 16.64
C ARG A 122 -8.98 -0.61 15.13
N PRO A 123 -10.05 0.06 14.64
CA PRO A 123 -10.18 0.34 13.21
C PRO A 123 -8.98 1.08 12.63
N LEU A 124 -8.39 0.57 11.55
CA LEU A 124 -7.26 1.24 10.89
C LEU A 124 -7.59 2.65 10.39
N PRO A 125 -8.82 2.97 9.92
CA PRO A 125 -9.19 4.35 9.62
C PRO A 125 -9.06 5.30 10.81
N GLU A 126 -9.38 4.85 12.02
CA GLU A 126 -9.22 5.67 13.23
C GLU A 126 -7.75 5.90 13.57
N VAL A 127 -6.91 4.87 13.39
CA VAL A 127 -5.45 4.99 13.58
C VAL A 127 -4.88 6.04 12.61
N VAL A 128 -5.19 5.91 11.32
CA VAL A 128 -4.72 6.87 10.30
C VAL A 128 -5.28 8.27 10.55
N LYS A 129 -6.55 8.37 10.94
CA LYS A 129 -7.18 9.65 11.26
C LYS A 129 -6.41 10.38 12.36
N GLU A 130 -6.25 9.73 13.50
CA GLU A 130 -5.65 10.32 14.71
C GLU A 130 -4.15 10.63 14.52
N ARG A 131 -3.42 9.68 13.94
CA ARG A 131 -1.95 9.73 13.88
C ARG A 131 -1.42 10.54 12.71
N ILE A 132 -2.16 10.60 11.61
CA ILE A 132 -1.71 11.21 10.34
C ILE A 132 -2.67 12.29 9.86
N MET A 133 -3.93 11.96 9.57
CA MET A 133 -4.82 12.84 8.81
C MET A 133 -5.18 14.11 9.58
N ASP A 134 -5.53 14.01 10.84
CA ASP A 134 -5.82 15.18 11.69
C ASP A 134 -4.57 16.06 11.88
N PRO A 135 -3.38 15.52 12.24
CA PRO A 135 -2.15 16.31 12.36
C PRO A 135 -1.72 17.04 11.08
N ILE A 136 -1.93 16.46 9.89
CA ILE A 136 -1.58 17.11 8.62
C ILE A 136 -2.67 18.07 8.12
N GLY A 137 -3.77 18.24 8.86
CA GLY A 137 -4.88 19.11 8.50
C GLY A 137 -5.68 18.60 7.29
N ALA A 138 -5.82 17.30 7.14
CA ALA A 138 -6.70 16.71 6.14
C ALA A 138 -8.17 17.04 6.44
N SER A 139 -9.02 16.98 5.40
CA SER A 139 -10.46 17.11 5.58
C SER A 139 -11.01 15.96 6.43
N ALA A 140 -12.17 16.16 7.04
CA ALA A 140 -12.86 15.11 7.79
C ALA A 140 -13.67 14.15 6.90
N ASP A 141 -13.76 14.43 5.60
CA ASP A 141 -14.71 13.76 4.71
C ASP A 141 -14.20 12.43 4.14
N TRP A 142 -12.87 12.13 4.23
CA TRP A 142 -12.33 10.90 3.67
C TRP A 142 -12.88 9.67 4.41
N GLU A 143 -13.02 8.57 3.67
CA GLU A 143 -13.58 7.31 4.14
C GLU A 143 -12.72 6.13 3.68
N TRP A 144 -12.63 5.09 4.50
CA TRP A 144 -11.93 3.86 4.14
C TRP A 144 -12.71 2.64 4.59
N HIS A 145 -13.20 1.88 3.62
CA HIS A 145 -14.13 0.78 3.83
C HIS A 145 -13.48 -0.57 3.51
N GLY A 146 -13.93 -1.61 4.22
CA GLY A 146 -13.73 -3.00 3.88
C GLY A 146 -14.82 -3.51 2.93
N TYR A 147 -14.97 -4.82 2.87
CA TYR A 147 -16.07 -5.48 2.17
C TYR A 147 -17.25 -5.73 3.12
N GLU A 148 -18.43 -5.97 2.55
CA GLU A 148 -19.63 -6.27 3.33
C GLU A 148 -19.40 -7.40 4.34
N ASN A 149 -18.61 -8.42 3.97
CA ASN A 149 -18.29 -9.58 4.80
C ASN A 149 -16.93 -9.50 5.54
N SER A 150 -16.28 -8.32 5.60
CA SER A 150 -14.95 -8.18 6.22
C SER A 150 -15.00 -7.76 7.70
N TRP A 151 -16.06 -8.11 8.39
CA TRP A 151 -16.22 -7.84 9.82
C TRP A 151 -15.65 -8.97 10.67
N VAL A 152 -14.85 -8.62 11.65
CA VAL A 152 -14.25 -9.55 12.62
C VAL A 152 -14.54 -9.11 14.05
N ASP A 153 -14.57 -10.08 14.97
CA ASP A 153 -14.59 -9.80 16.40
C ASP A 153 -13.15 -9.61 16.90
N ILE A 154 -12.93 -8.54 17.63
CA ILE A 154 -11.68 -8.28 18.35
C ILE A 154 -12.03 -7.81 19.76
N ASP A 155 -11.72 -8.64 20.75
CA ASP A 155 -11.97 -8.37 22.16
C ASP A 155 -13.46 -7.99 22.41
N GLY A 156 -14.39 -8.71 21.76
CA GLY A 156 -15.85 -8.52 21.91
C GLY A 156 -16.42 -7.32 21.12
N LYS A 157 -15.60 -6.68 20.27
CA LYS A 157 -16.03 -5.59 19.39
C LYS A 157 -16.01 -6.03 17.94
N LYS A 158 -17.11 -5.76 17.21
CA LYS A 158 -17.19 -6.02 15.77
C LYS A 158 -16.54 -4.89 15.01
N ILE A 159 -15.41 -5.17 14.36
CA ILE A 159 -14.60 -4.19 13.64
C ILE A 159 -14.45 -4.62 12.17
N GLN A 160 -14.57 -3.68 11.24
CA GLN A 160 -14.38 -3.96 9.82
C GLN A 160 -12.90 -3.89 9.44
N SER A 161 -12.39 -4.95 8.81
CA SER A 161 -11.10 -4.91 8.13
C SER A 161 -11.23 -4.16 6.83
N VAL A 162 -10.37 -3.17 6.60
CA VAL A 162 -10.38 -2.35 5.40
C VAL A 162 -9.84 -3.11 4.19
N SER A 163 -10.16 -2.63 2.98
CA SER A 163 -9.57 -3.12 1.75
C SER A 163 -8.34 -2.31 1.34
N GLY A 164 -7.27 -3.00 0.97
CA GLY A 164 -6.08 -2.40 0.37
C GLY A 164 -6.23 -2.06 -1.11
N GLY A 165 -7.39 -2.28 -1.69
CA GLY A 165 -7.71 -1.95 -3.07
C GLY A 165 -9.14 -1.43 -3.18
N SER A 166 -9.78 -1.68 -4.31
CA SER A 166 -11.20 -1.32 -4.50
C SER A 166 -11.95 -2.40 -5.26
N HIS A 167 -11.38 -3.59 -5.32
CA HIS A 167 -12.11 -4.73 -5.80
C HIS A 167 -13.30 -5.00 -4.89
N TRP A 168 -14.37 -5.48 -5.46
CA TRP A 168 -15.53 -5.98 -4.71
C TRP A 168 -16.18 -4.98 -3.73
N GLY A 169 -16.04 -3.67 -3.98
CA GLY A 169 -16.77 -2.62 -3.27
C GLY A 169 -16.04 -1.92 -2.13
N GLY A 170 -14.92 -2.46 -1.60
CA GLY A 170 -14.13 -1.79 -0.58
C GLY A 170 -13.23 -0.67 -1.14
N GLY A 171 -12.47 -0.04 -0.28
CA GLY A 171 -11.44 0.93 -0.64
C GLY A 171 -11.55 2.29 0.05
N MET A 172 -10.60 3.15 -0.27
CA MET A 172 -10.50 4.48 0.31
C MET A 172 -11.04 5.55 -0.64
N PHE A 173 -11.85 6.45 -0.10
CA PHE A 173 -12.34 7.66 -0.77
C PHE A 173 -11.70 8.88 -0.13
N ILE A 174 -11.00 9.68 -0.92
CA ILE A 174 -10.17 10.76 -0.40
C ILE A 174 -9.99 11.86 -1.45
N SER A 175 -9.82 13.11 -1.02
CA SER A 175 -9.54 14.22 -1.92
C SER A 175 -8.10 14.19 -2.44
N SER A 176 -7.85 14.76 -3.63
CA SER A 176 -6.48 14.91 -4.14
C SER A 176 -5.62 15.79 -3.24
N ARG A 177 -6.23 16.78 -2.59
CA ARG A 177 -5.52 17.67 -1.66
C ARG A 177 -5.03 16.93 -0.41
N ASP A 178 -5.83 16.02 0.12
CA ASP A 178 -5.43 15.23 1.30
C ASP A 178 -4.38 14.18 0.94
N GLN A 179 -4.47 13.61 -0.27
CA GLN A 179 -3.40 12.77 -0.82
C GLN A 179 -2.09 13.55 -0.98
N ALA A 180 -2.15 14.80 -1.44
CA ALA A 180 -0.96 15.64 -1.56
C ALA A 180 -0.33 15.96 -0.18
N ARG A 181 -1.14 16.19 0.86
CA ARG A 181 -0.65 16.34 2.23
C ARG A 181 0.06 15.08 2.73
N THR A 182 -0.54 13.91 2.49
CA THR A 182 0.10 12.62 2.84
C THR A 182 1.41 12.44 2.08
N GLY A 183 1.44 12.73 0.78
CA GLY A 183 2.66 12.70 -0.02
C GLY A 183 3.73 13.65 0.52
N LEU A 184 3.34 14.87 0.94
CA LEU A 184 4.26 15.85 1.50
C LEU A 184 4.82 15.40 2.87
N LEU A 185 4.01 14.76 3.70
CA LEU A 185 4.50 14.13 4.93
C LEU A 185 5.57 13.08 4.61
N MET A 186 5.33 12.24 3.62
CA MET A 186 6.27 11.19 3.21
C MET A 186 7.56 11.78 2.63
N SER A 187 7.49 12.82 1.77
CA SER A 187 8.67 13.47 1.19
C SER A 187 9.57 14.12 2.23
N ARG A 188 8.99 14.54 3.34
CA ARG A 188 9.68 15.19 4.47
C ARG A 188 10.07 14.24 5.59
N GLY A 189 10.27 12.97 5.27
CA GLY A 189 10.71 11.96 6.23
C GLY A 189 9.74 11.78 7.40
N GLY A 190 8.44 11.99 7.18
CA GLY A 190 7.41 11.84 8.22
C GLY A 190 7.27 13.01 9.19
N THR A 191 7.90 14.13 8.90
CA THR A 191 7.83 15.34 9.73
C THR A 191 6.79 16.33 9.20
N TRP A 192 5.92 16.83 10.06
CA TRP A 192 4.92 17.85 9.77
C TRP A 192 4.91 18.95 10.81
N ASN A 193 5.08 20.20 10.39
CA ASN A 193 5.17 21.36 11.29
C ASN A 193 6.14 21.15 12.47
N GLY A 194 7.31 20.57 12.20
CA GLY A 194 8.34 20.27 13.20
C GLY A 194 8.05 19.06 14.11
N LYS A 195 6.93 18.36 13.92
CA LYS A 195 6.57 17.15 14.69
C LYS A 195 6.76 15.90 13.83
N GLN A 196 7.49 14.91 14.37
CA GLN A 196 7.59 13.59 13.75
C GLN A 196 6.28 12.82 13.95
N LEU A 197 5.57 12.49 12.88
CA LEU A 197 4.30 11.74 12.90
C LEU A 197 4.50 10.25 12.60
N ILE A 198 5.48 9.93 11.77
CA ILE A 198 5.94 8.58 11.46
C ILE A 198 7.45 8.63 11.25
N SER A 199 8.20 7.63 11.69
CA SER A 199 9.66 7.73 11.71
C SER A 199 10.28 7.77 10.31
N GLY A 200 11.35 8.56 10.15
CA GLY A 200 12.16 8.59 8.94
C GLY A 200 12.83 7.22 8.66
N ASN A 201 13.15 6.49 9.73
CA ASN A 201 13.67 5.12 9.60
C ASN A 201 12.67 4.20 8.89
N TYR A 202 11.40 4.24 9.28
CA TYR A 202 10.36 3.47 8.59
C TYR A 202 10.22 3.90 7.12
N ILE A 203 10.18 5.21 6.84
CA ILE A 203 10.07 5.72 5.46
C ILE A 203 11.24 5.23 4.62
N GLY A 204 12.46 5.26 5.16
CA GLY A 204 13.65 4.70 4.49
C GLY A 204 13.47 3.21 4.16
N GLN A 205 12.97 2.41 5.10
CA GLN A 205 12.65 0.99 4.84
C GLN A 205 11.56 0.84 3.77
N ALA A 206 10.49 1.64 3.85
CA ALA A 206 9.35 1.56 2.94
C ALA A 206 9.72 1.93 1.49
N THR A 207 10.74 2.75 1.30
CA THR A 207 11.26 3.16 -0.02
C THR A 207 12.56 2.44 -0.42
N THR A 208 12.97 1.42 0.33
CA THR A 208 14.05 0.52 -0.05
C THR A 208 13.54 -0.53 -1.03
N PRO A 209 14.24 -0.79 -2.15
CA PRO A 209 13.86 -1.79 -3.13
C PRO A 209 13.70 -3.19 -2.52
N CYS A 210 12.65 -3.90 -2.91
CA CYS A 210 12.51 -5.32 -2.65
C CYS A 210 13.62 -6.10 -3.37
N PRO A 211 14.27 -7.07 -2.71
CA PRO A 211 15.40 -7.81 -3.31
C PRO A 211 15.12 -8.50 -4.63
N ILE A 212 13.83 -8.84 -4.88
CA ILE A 212 13.40 -9.56 -6.09
C ILE A 212 12.50 -8.70 -7.01
N ASN A 213 12.24 -7.44 -6.64
CA ASN A 213 11.58 -6.46 -7.49
C ASN A 213 12.06 -5.05 -7.12
N ALA A 214 13.02 -4.54 -7.87
CA ALA A 214 13.65 -3.24 -7.60
C ALA A 214 12.70 -2.04 -7.71
N ASP A 215 11.57 -2.19 -8.39
CA ASP A 215 10.57 -1.13 -8.57
C ASP A 215 9.50 -1.11 -7.46
N TYR A 216 9.69 -1.91 -6.40
CA TYR A 216 8.70 -2.02 -5.33
C TYR A 216 9.33 -2.04 -3.94
N GLY A 217 8.79 -1.23 -3.03
CA GLY A 217 9.12 -1.22 -1.62
C GLY A 217 7.97 -1.77 -0.76
N TYR A 218 7.72 -1.18 0.40
CA TYR A 218 6.60 -1.56 1.26
C TYR A 218 5.30 -0.89 0.78
N LEU A 219 4.66 -1.50 -0.22
CA LEU A 219 3.43 -1.01 -0.86
C LEU A 219 3.58 0.38 -1.50
N TRP A 220 4.79 0.73 -1.88
CA TRP A 220 5.15 1.89 -2.67
C TRP A 220 5.87 1.45 -3.95
N TRP A 221 5.53 2.06 -5.07
CA TRP A 221 6.23 1.90 -6.33
C TRP A 221 7.45 2.81 -6.34
N LEU A 222 8.60 2.29 -6.70
CA LEU A 222 9.86 3.03 -6.77
C LEU A 222 10.21 3.36 -8.20
N ASN A 223 10.95 4.46 -8.42
CA ASN A 223 11.41 4.86 -9.73
C ASN A 223 12.89 4.51 -9.92
N GLY A 224 13.22 3.27 -9.62
CA GLY A 224 14.58 2.76 -9.76
C GLY A 224 15.05 2.67 -11.21
N GLU A 225 15.95 1.74 -11.53
CA GLU A 225 16.58 1.67 -12.85
C GLU A 225 15.63 1.33 -14.00
N GLY A 226 14.54 0.66 -13.74
CA GLY A 226 13.51 0.31 -14.73
C GLY A 226 12.19 1.02 -14.54
N GLY A 227 12.16 2.07 -13.71
CA GLY A 227 10.93 2.72 -13.25
C GLY A 227 9.93 3.06 -14.34
N SER A 228 8.67 3.01 -13.97
CA SER A 228 7.52 3.25 -14.85
C SER A 228 7.32 4.72 -15.25
N ALA A 229 8.21 5.62 -14.84
CA ALA A 229 8.20 7.04 -15.18
C ALA A 229 9.65 7.53 -15.43
N PRO A 230 10.23 7.21 -16.60
CA PRO A 230 11.61 7.59 -16.93
C PRO A 230 11.91 9.08 -16.86
N SER A 231 10.90 9.92 -17.08
CA SER A 231 11.02 11.39 -17.00
C SER A 231 11.01 11.93 -15.57
N ALA A 232 10.62 11.13 -14.58
CA ALA A 232 10.71 11.48 -13.16
C ALA A 232 12.11 11.16 -12.62
N PRO A 233 12.60 11.87 -11.58
CA PRO A 233 13.85 11.52 -10.90
C PRO A 233 13.85 10.08 -10.38
N ARG A 234 15.02 9.48 -10.28
CA ARG A 234 15.18 8.13 -9.76
C ARG A 234 14.89 8.02 -8.25
N THR A 235 14.97 9.12 -7.55
CA THR A 235 14.60 9.27 -6.13
C THR A 235 13.10 9.30 -5.88
N SER A 236 12.33 9.44 -6.96
CA SER A 236 10.86 9.46 -6.88
C SER A 236 10.28 8.12 -6.49
N TYR A 237 9.16 8.15 -5.78
CA TYR A 237 8.32 6.99 -5.52
C TYR A 237 6.85 7.36 -5.60
N PHE A 238 6.00 6.34 -5.75
CA PHE A 238 4.61 6.55 -6.09
C PHE A 238 3.67 5.66 -5.28
N ALA A 239 2.53 6.21 -4.88
CA ALA A 239 1.35 5.41 -4.59
C ALA A 239 0.49 5.40 -5.86
N LYS A 240 0.21 4.21 -6.42
CA LYS A 240 -0.52 4.06 -7.68
C LYS A 240 -1.83 3.31 -7.49
N GLY A 241 -2.88 3.77 -8.16
CA GLY A 241 -4.19 3.14 -8.20
C GLY A 241 -4.74 3.05 -9.62
N LYS A 242 -5.69 2.14 -9.85
CA LYS A 242 -6.33 1.94 -11.15
C LYS A 242 -6.88 3.26 -11.70
N GLY A 243 -6.82 3.45 -13.03
CA GLY A 243 -7.17 4.71 -13.69
C GLY A 243 -6.06 5.75 -13.57
N SER A 244 -4.81 5.30 -13.41
CA SER A 244 -3.64 6.15 -13.22
C SER A 244 -3.88 7.25 -12.18
N ASN A 245 -4.49 6.84 -11.05
CA ASN A 245 -4.52 7.65 -9.85
C ASN A 245 -3.15 7.53 -9.20
N VAL A 246 -2.42 8.63 -9.06
CA VAL A 246 -1.04 8.60 -8.57
C VAL A 246 -0.81 9.72 -7.56
N ILE A 247 -0.14 9.38 -6.46
CA ILE A 247 0.60 10.31 -5.63
C ILE A 247 2.06 10.13 -6.01
N TRP A 248 2.65 11.11 -6.65
CA TRP A 248 4.07 11.16 -6.97
C TRP A 248 4.80 11.95 -5.89
N VAL A 249 5.77 11.35 -5.27
CA VAL A 249 6.60 11.95 -4.21
C VAL A 249 8.04 11.98 -4.68
N ASP A 250 8.68 13.14 -4.58
CA ASP A 250 10.12 13.29 -4.77
C ASP A 250 10.73 14.04 -3.59
N PRO A 251 11.50 13.36 -2.73
CA PRO A 251 12.07 13.98 -1.53
C PRO A 251 13.22 14.94 -1.84
N GLU A 252 13.99 14.73 -2.90
CA GLU A 252 15.10 15.63 -3.26
C GLU A 252 14.60 16.97 -3.80
N LEU A 253 13.45 16.96 -4.45
CA LEU A 253 12.80 18.17 -4.97
C LEU A 253 11.81 18.80 -3.99
N ASP A 254 11.62 18.23 -2.79
CA ASP A 254 10.53 18.56 -1.84
C ASP A 254 9.18 18.70 -2.58
N MET A 255 8.91 17.77 -3.50
CA MET A 255 7.81 17.85 -4.44
C MET A 255 6.79 16.72 -4.22
N VAL A 256 5.54 17.10 -4.36
CA VAL A 256 4.43 16.14 -4.49
C VAL A 256 3.53 16.56 -5.64
N ALA A 257 3.20 15.62 -6.51
CA ALA A 257 2.17 15.80 -7.51
C ALA A 257 1.09 14.71 -7.35
N VAL A 258 -0.17 15.12 -7.42
CA VAL A 258 -1.30 14.18 -7.40
C VAL A 258 -2.05 14.31 -8.71
N VAL A 259 -2.12 13.22 -9.45
CA VAL A 259 -2.85 13.14 -10.71
C VAL A 259 -3.91 12.05 -10.62
N ARG A 260 -5.04 12.27 -11.31
CA ARG A 260 -6.16 11.33 -11.34
C ARG A 260 -6.70 11.18 -12.75
N TRP A 261 -7.03 9.95 -13.11
CA TRP A 261 -7.71 9.61 -14.35
C TRP A 261 -6.97 10.10 -15.61
N ILE A 262 -5.64 10.09 -15.56
CA ILE A 262 -4.82 10.29 -16.75
C ILE A 262 -4.71 8.95 -17.51
N GLU A 263 -4.61 9.02 -18.82
CA GLU A 263 -4.28 7.83 -19.61
C GLU A 263 -2.92 7.29 -19.17
N ARG A 264 -2.82 5.96 -19.08
CA ARG A 264 -1.63 5.32 -18.56
C ARG A 264 -0.36 5.72 -19.32
N ASP A 265 -0.44 5.69 -20.65
CA ASP A 265 0.69 5.98 -21.52
C ASP A 265 1.06 7.49 -21.51
N ALA A 266 0.17 8.35 -21.03
CA ALA A 266 0.42 9.77 -20.85
C ALA A 266 1.12 10.12 -19.53
N PHE A 267 1.26 9.16 -18.59
CA PHE A 267 1.80 9.47 -17.26
C PHE A 267 3.26 9.94 -17.30
N ASP A 268 4.11 9.32 -18.11
CA ASP A 268 5.50 9.78 -18.24
C ASP A 268 5.60 11.17 -18.90
N GLY A 269 4.75 11.44 -19.89
CA GLY A 269 4.63 12.77 -20.49
C GLY A 269 4.18 13.84 -19.48
N PHE A 270 3.28 13.49 -18.55
CA PHE A 270 2.93 14.34 -17.43
C PHE A 270 4.14 14.61 -16.53
N CYS A 271 4.92 13.57 -16.18
CA CYS A 271 6.14 13.73 -15.39
C CYS A 271 7.15 14.66 -16.10
N ALA A 272 7.36 14.48 -17.41
CA ALA A 272 8.21 15.34 -18.20
C ALA A 272 7.78 16.81 -18.17
N ALA A 273 6.46 17.08 -18.29
CA ALA A 273 5.91 18.43 -18.23
C ALA A 273 6.11 19.09 -16.86
N VAL A 274 5.89 18.34 -15.75
CA VAL A 274 6.15 18.81 -14.40
C VAL A 274 7.63 19.13 -14.21
N MET A 275 8.53 18.22 -14.62
CA MET A 275 9.98 18.45 -14.50
C MET A 275 10.46 19.65 -15.32
N LYS A 276 9.88 19.87 -16.51
CA LYS A 276 10.18 21.07 -17.30
C LYS A 276 9.73 22.35 -16.59
N ALA A 277 8.54 22.33 -15.96
CA ALA A 277 8.03 23.49 -15.22
C ALA A 277 8.93 23.84 -14.02
N ILE A 278 9.42 22.84 -13.28
CA ILE A 278 10.31 23.05 -12.13
C ILE A 278 11.68 23.61 -12.55
N ARG A 279 12.24 23.13 -13.68
CA ARG A 279 13.58 23.57 -14.16
C ARG A 279 13.55 24.91 -14.87
N GLY A 280 12.41 25.36 -15.32
CA GLY A 280 12.23 26.63 -16.00
C GLY A 280 11.74 27.77 -15.11
N ALA A 281 11.56 27.47 -13.82
CA ALA A 281 11.25 28.45 -12.77
C ALA A 281 12.52 28.84 -12.02
#